data_62af8f4bee43b0509924410c98a3e622
#
_entry.id   62af8f4bee43b0509924410c98a3e622
#
_cell.length_a   1.000
_cell.length_b   1.000
_cell.length_c   1.000
_cell.angle_alpha   90.00
_cell.angle_beta   90.00
_cell.angle_gamma   90.00
#
_symmetry.space_group_name_H-M   'P 1'
#
loop_
_entity.id
_entity.type
_entity.pdbx_description
1 polymer ?
#
loop_
_entity_poly.entity_id
_entity_poly.type
_entity_poly.pdbx_seq_one_letter_code
_entity_poly.pdbx_strand_id
1 'polypeptide(L)'
;MDLHQNLRFDVPWSGDFTPSAWPRDMACVDGAVSDLETHGWLVNQTRLWLASQYTVRSGAGWMAAQEYFHRHLLDGSRAANLLGWQWTVGAGTGKQYGFARWQVEKRAPKLCGTCVLKNRCPIEEFPADTVLQPVAAPPTRLAGDDDLATTRGPRVPIARSAPESVLLTVESLGDDDPALRAHPDLPVVFIFDEPALTKLQLSSKRLVFFVETLQDLARRRDVIVHLGDPRLIAPQLAAAMTWAPVPSFAKYAEHAVELHPWPWLVEPHAGSMTSFTAWNRAITPPT
;
A
#
# COMPACT_ATOMS: atom_id res chain seq x y z
N MET A 1 -13.33 1.71 -8.35
CA MET A 1 -13.77 1.84 -6.94
C MET A 1 -13.08 3.06 -6.37
N ASP A 2 -13.84 4.04 -5.92
CA ASP A 2 -13.26 5.26 -5.33
C ASP A 2 -12.89 5.01 -3.87
N LEU A 3 -11.63 4.66 -3.64
CA LEU A 3 -11.07 4.43 -2.31
C LEU A 3 -10.71 5.74 -1.58
N HIS A 4 -10.85 6.88 -2.25
CA HIS A 4 -10.39 8.17 -1.74
C HIS A 4 -11.41 8.89 -0.87
N GLN A 5 -12.63 8.36 -0.75
CA GLN A 5 -13.67 8.94 0.09
C GLN A 5 -13.56 8.50 1.55
N ASN A 6 -14.14 9.29 2.44
CA ASN A 6 -14.31 8.90 3.83
C ASN A 6 -15.17 7.63 3.94
N LEU A 7 -14.83 6.75 4.88
CA LEU A 7 -15.47 5.43 4.97
C LEU A 7 -16.79 5.48 5.74
N ARG A 8 -16.77 6.00 6.97
CA ARG A 8 -17.94 6.01 7.86
C ARG A 8 -18.11 7.34 8.59
N PHE A 9 -17.04 8.11 8.71
CA PHE A 9 -17.01 9.38 9.41
C PHE A 9 -16.43 10.46 8.51
N ASP A 10 -16.98 11.66 8.65
CA ASP A 10 -16.55 12.82 7.90
C ASP A 10 -15.27 13.40 8.50
N VAL A 11 -14.23 13.46 7.68
CA VAL A 11 -12.92 14.01 8.05
C VAL A 11 -12.36 14.80 6.87
N PRO A 12 -11.52 15.83 7.09
CA PRO A 12 -10.84 16.52 6.01
C PRO A 12 -10.02 15.55 5.18
N TRP A 13 -10.38 15.33 3.90
CA TRP A 13 -9.72 14.37 3.03
C TRP A 13 -9.05 15.03 1.82
N SER A 14 -9.52 16.17 1.35
CA SER A 14 -8.97 16.95 0.24
C SER A 14 -8.10 18.10 0.74
N GLY A 15 -7.17 18.53 -0.09
CA GLY A 15 -6.27 19.66 0.14
C GLY A 15 -4.94 19.44 -0.55
N ASP A 16 -4.20 20.51 -0.77
CA ASP A 16 -2.87 20.46 -1.33
C ASP A 16 -1.86 19.97 -0.29
N PHE A 17 -0.94 19.13 -0.75
CA PHE A 17 0.15 18.65 0.08
C PHE A 17 1.42 19.47 -0.16
N THR A 18 2.02 19.92 0.94
CA THR A 18 3.35 20.52 0.93
C THR A 18 4.28 19.74 1.86
N PRO A 19 5.44 19.28 1.40
CA PRO A 19 6.42 18.59 2.26
C PRO A 19 6.85 19.41 3.47
N SER A 20 6.86 20.73 3.36
CA SER A 20 7.17 21.67 4.45
C SER A 20 6.11 21.73 5.56
N ALA A 21 4.97 21.07 5.39
CA ALA A 21 3.93 21.00 6.42
C ALA A 21 4.32 20.12 7.63
N TRP A 22 5.33 19.25 7.49
CA TRP A 22 5.90 18.55 8.64
C TRP A 22 6.92 19.44 9.37
N PRO A 23 6.73 19.70 10.68
CA PRO A 23 7.63 20.54 11.47
C PRO A 23 9.00 19.84 11.65
N ARG A 24 10.01 20.33 10.96
CA ARG A 24 11.38 19.78 10.98
C ARG A 24 12.15 20.12 12.27
N ASP A 25 11.67 21.03 13.08
CA ASP A 25 12.18 21.32 14.40
C ASP A 25 11.78 20.29 15.47
N MET A 26 10.80 19.43 15.16
CA MET A 26 10.44 18.27 15.99
C MET A 26 11.32 17.08 15.62
N ALA A 27 12.29 16.69 16.46
CA ALA A 27 13.24 15.61 16.15
C ALA A 27 12.56 14.28 15.76
N CYS A 28 11.41 13.93 16.37
CA CYS A 28 10.66 12.72 16.04
C CYS A 28 9.99 12.78 14.66
N VAL A 29 9.54 13.97 14.24
CA VAL A 29 8.96 14.18 12.92
C VAL A 29 10.06 14.27 11.87
N ASP A 30 11.10 15.07 12.13
CA ASP A 30 12.22 15.25 11.22
C ASP A 30 12.92 13.92 10.90
N GLY A 31 13.24 13.13 11.92
CA GLY A 31 13.84 11.81 11.73
C GLY A 31 12.96 10.88 10.89
N ALA A 32 11.66 10.82 11.17
CA ALA A 32 10.75 9.97 10.42
C ALA A 32 10.56 10.43 8.97
N VAL A 33 10.48 11.74 8.71
CA VAL A 33 10.40 12.26 7.34
C VAL A 33 11.71 12.03 6.60
N SER A 34 12.86 12.22 7.26
CA SER A 34 14.18 11.96 6.68
C SER A 34 14.35 10.49 6.30
N ASP A 35 13.90 9.55 7.14
CA ASP A 35 13.90 8.11 6.83
C ASP A 35 13.02 7.79 5.63
N LEU A 36 11.82 8.38 5.56
CA LEU A 36 10.93 8.22 4.41
C LEU A 36 11.58 8.71 3.11
N GLU A 37 12.14 9.92 3.14
CA GLU A 37 12.71 10.57 1.96
C GLU A 37 14.04 9.95 1.53
N THR A 38 14.87 9.49 2.47
CA THR A 38 16.19 8.92 2.19
C THR A 38 16.14 7.42 1.93
N HIS A 39 15.47 6.68 2.81
CA HIS A 39 15.49 5.22 2.81
C HIS A 39 14.21 4.59 2.24
N GLY A 40 13.09 5.31 2.24
CA GLY A 40 11.82 4.79 1.76
C GLY A 40 11.21 3.72 2.67
N TRP A 41 11.62 3.67 3.93
CA TRP A 41 11.11 2.71 4.89
C TRP A 41 10.81 3.36 6.24
N LEU A 42 9.67 3.01 6.81
CA LEU A 42 9.24 3.46 8.12
C LEU A 42 8.61 2.30 8.89
N VAL A 43 8.89 2.21 10.20
CA VAL A 43 8.11 1.35 11.09
C VAL A 43 6.67 1.87 11.17
N ASN A 44 5.72 0.98 11.44
CA ASN A 44 4.30 1.33 11.48
C ASN A 44 3.99 2.53 12.38
N GLN A 45 4.61 2.63 13.55
CA GLN A 45 4.39 3.74 14.48
C GLN A 45 4.77 5.09 13.88
N THR A 46 5.90 5.19 13.21
CA THR A 46 6.34 6.47 12.60
C THR A 46 5.45 6.86 11.42
N ARG A 47 4.91 5.89 10.67
CA ARG A 47 3.87 6.17 9.66
C ARG A 47 2.64 6.82 10.29
N LEU A 48 2.15 6.26 11.40
CA LEU A 48 0.99 6.80 12.12
C LEU A 48 1.28 8.16 12.76
N TRP A 49 2.51 8.37 13.28
CA TRP A 49 2.89 9.67 13.84
C TRP A 49 2.90 10.77 12.78
N LEU A 50 3.53 10.52 11.62
CA LEU A 50 3.55 11.49 10.53
C LEU A 50 2.13 11.78 10.01
N ALA A 51 1.32 10.75 9.83
CA ALA A 51 -0.07 10.92 9.41
C ALA A 51 -0.88 11.73 10.43
N SER A 52 -0.74 11.42 11.74
CA SER A 52 -1.42 12.13 12.82
C SER A 52 -0.94 13.59 12.95
N GLN A 53 0.36 13.82 12.83
CA GLN A 53 0.91 15.19 12.88
C GLN A 53 0.37 16.04 11.73
N TYR A 54 0.31 15.46 10.52
CA TYR A 54 -0.14 16.16 9.32
C TYR A 54 -1.66 16.41 9.31
N THR A 55 -2.45 15.49 9.84
CA THR A 55 -3.92 15.54 9.75
C THR A 55 -4.57 15.95 11.07
N VAL A 56 -4.46 15.12 12.10
CA VAL A 56 -5.17 15.31 13.36
C VAL A 56 -4.75 16.59 14.08
N ARG A 57 -3.45 16.90 14.06
CA ARG A 57 -2.93 18.10 14.74
C ARG A 57 -2.98 19.36 13.89
N SER A 58 -2.71 19.27 12.57
CA SER A 58 -2.73 20.44 11.70
C SER A 58 -4.04 20.65 10.94
N GLY A 59 -4.96 19.68 11.00
CA GLY A 59 -6.25 19.77 10.30
C GLY A 59 -6.18 19.61 8.78
N ALA A 60 -5.02 19.19 8.23
CA ALA A 60 -4.85 19.07 6.79
C ALA A 60 -5.54 17.79 6.23
N GLY A 61 -5.93 17.86 4.96
CA GLY A 61 -6.52 16.72 4.26
C GLY A 61 -5.52 15.58 4.06
N TRP A 62 -5.96 14.35 4.28
CA TRP A 62 -5.09 13.17 4.30
C TRP A 62 -4.69 12.64 2.91
N MET A 63 -5.46 12.92 1.86
CA MET A 63 -5.35 12.23 0.57
C MET A 63 -4.02 12.52 -0.16
N ALA A 64 -3.64 13.79 -0.28
CA ALA A 64 -2.40 14.15 -0.97
C ALA A 64 -1.15 13.69 -0.20
N ALA A 65 -1.20 13.69 1.12
CA ALA A 65 -0.10 13.22 1.96
C ALA A 65 0.09 11.68 1.90
N GLN A 66 -1.00 10.90 1.78
CA GLN A 66 -0.88 9.46 1.57
C GLN A 66 -0.30 9.14 0.18
N GLU A 67 -0.57 9.95 -0.85
CA GLU A 67 0.07 9.81 -2.17
C GLU A 67 1.59 10.07 -2.07
N TYR A 68 1.99 11.05 -1.27
CA TYR A 68 3.41 11.30 -1.01
C TYR A 68 4.08 10.09 -0.34
N PHE A 69 3.45 9.46 0.64
CA PHE A 69 3.95 8.23 1.26
C PHE A 69 4.07 7.10 0.23
N HIS A 70 3.02 6.87 -0.55
CA HIS A 70 3.03 5.84 -1.59
C HIS A 70 4.17 6.03 -2.59
N ARG A 71 4.48 7.27 -2.95
CA ARG A 71 5.59 7.62 -3.83
C ARG A 71 6.95 7.21 -3.28
N HIS A 72 7.16 7.35 -1.98
CA HIS A 72 8.45 7.15 -1.33
C HIS A 72 8.66 5.76 -0.72
N LEU A 73 7.61 5.10 -0.20
CA LEU A 73 7.72 3.82 0.49
C LEU A 73 8.11 2.68 -0.47
N LEU A 74 9.20 1.97 -0.18
CA LEU A 74 9.62 0.79 -0.94
C LEU A 74 8.59 -0.35 -0.86
N ASP A 75 8.02 -0.56 0.32
CA ASP A 75 6.96 -1.53 0.59
C ASP A 75 5.54 -0.93 0.40
N GLY A 76 5.43 0.17 -0.33
CA GLY A 76 4.20 0.95 -0.49
C GLY A 76 3.10 0.21 -1.24
N SER A 77 2.28 -0.58 -0.53
CA SER A 77 0.99 -1.03 -1.02
C SER A 77 -0.02 0.12 -1.02
N ARG A 78 -0.70 0.36 -2.14
CA ARG A 78 -1.71 1.45 -2.20
C ARG A 78 -2.83 1.25 -1.19
N ALA A 79 -3.35 0.04 -1.07
CA ALA A 79 -4.44 -0.26 -0.16
C ALA A 79 -4.02 -0.10 1.30
N ALA A 80 -2.90 -0.71 1.70
CA ALA A 80 -2.42 -0.65 3.08
C ALA A 80 -2.07 0.79 3.51
N ASN A 81 -1.40 1.55 2.63
CA ASN A 81 -1.06 2.94 2.89
C ASN A 81 -2.32 3.81 3.04
N LEU A 82 -3.24 3.74 2.07
CA LEU A 82 -4.49 4.48 2.09
C LEU A 82 -5.33 4.18 3.34
N LEU A 83 -5.53 2.90 3.67
CA LEU A 83 -6.30 2.48 4.84
C LEU A 83 -5.62 2.88 6.15
N GLY A 84 -4.29 2.89 6.21
CA GLY A 84 -3.52 3.38 7.36
C GLY A 84 -3.77 4.86 7.63
N TRP A 85 -3.81 5.69 6.59
CA TRP A 85 -4.15 7.11 6.71
C TRP A 85 -5.61 7.32 7.12
N GLN A 86 -6.56 6.60 6.49
CA GLN A 86 -7.99 6.65 6.85
C GLN A 86 -8.22 6.19 8.30
N TRP A 87 -7.49 5.20 8.77
CA TRP A 87 -7.53 4.77 10.15
C TRP A 87 -7.05 5.86 11.10
N THR A 88 -5.92 6.50 10.77
CA THR A 88 -5.32 7.57 11.58
C THR A 88 -6.27 8.75 11.76
N VAL A 89 -6.93 9.19 10.71
CA VAL A 89 -7.89 10.31 10.78
C VAL A 89 -9.24 9.91 11.36
N GLY A 90 -9.48 8.63 11.62
CA GLY A 90 -10.73 8.14 12.18
C GLY A 90 -11.86 7.93 11.18
N ALA A 91 -11.59 7.99 9.87
CA ALA A 91 -12.59 7.85 8.81
C ALA A 91 -13.38 6.53 8.87
N GLY A 92 -12.78 5.45 9.38
CA GLY A 92 -13.42 4.15 9.55
C GLY A 92 -13.95 3.87 10.95
N THR A 93 -13.35 4.49 11.98
CA THR A 93 -13.59 4.14 13.39
C THR A 93 -14.33 5.20 14.17
N GLY A 94 -14.38 6.44 13.69
CA GLY A 94 -14.90 7.60 14.42
C GLY A 94 -13.94 8.12 15.51
N LYS A 95 -12.76 7.48 15.65
CA LYS A 95 -11.78 7.87 16.65
C LYS A 95 -10.45 8.18 15.95
N GLN A 96 -9.98 9.39 16.10
CA GLN A 96 -8.70 9.83 15.56
C GLN A 96 -7.53 9.24 16.36
N TYR A 97 -6.44 8.91 15.65
CA TYR A 97 -5.21 8.46 16.29
C TYR A 97 -4.34 9.67 16.65
N GLY A 98 -4.08 9.83 17.95
CA GLY A 98 -3.10 10.76 18.47
C GLY A 98 -1.86 10.07 19.00
N PHE A 99 -0.74 10.80 19.08
CA PHE A 99 0.42 10.38 19.83
C PHE A 99 0.94 11.52 20.71
N ALA A 100 1.65 11.14 21.79
CA ALA A 100 2.20 12.07 22.76
C ALA A 100 3.69 11.77 23.00
N ARG A 101 4.39 12.71 23.62
CA ARG A 101 5.83 12.66 23.87
C ARG A 101 6.27 11.36 24.54
N TRP A 102 5.55 10.90 25.56
CA TRP A 102 5.91 9.68 26.28
C TRP A 102 5.98 8.43 25.38
N GLN A 103 5.16 8.39 24.30
CA GLN A 103 5.21 7.29 23.33
C GLN A 103 6.48 7.35 22.48
N VAL A 104 6.93 8.55 22.14
CA VAL A 104 8.20 8.76 21.43
C VAL A 104 9.36 8.34 22.35
N GLU A 105 9.37 8.80 23.59
CA GLU A 105 10.41 8.45 24.58
C GLU A 105 10.51 6.95 24.83
N LYS A 106 9.35 6.26 24.88
CA LYS A 106 9.30 4.80 25.04
C LYS A 106 9.90 4.04 23.84
N ARG A 107 9.73 4.55 22.62
CA ARG A 107 10.13 3.86 21.38
C ARG A 107 11.48 4.31 20.83
N ALA A 108 11.82 5.56 21.06
CA ALA A 108 13.08 6.18 20.64
C ALA A 108 13.73 6.88 21.83
N PRO A 109 14.23 6.13 22.84
CA PRO A 109 14.89 6.71 24.00
C PRO A 109 16.01 7.64 23.58
N LYS A 110 16.16 8.78 24.26
CA LYS A 110 17.13 9.85 24.00
C LYS A 110 16.76 10.85 22.90
N LEU A 111 15.85 10.52 21.96
CA LEU A 111 15.48 11.42 20.86
C LEU A 111 14.89 12.73 21.39
N CYS A 112 13.97 12.66 22.36
CA CYS A 112 13.36 13.85 22.97
C CYS A 112 14.38 14.71 23.74
N GLY A 113 15.40 14.07 24.35
CA GLY A 113 16.46 14.77 25.09
C GLY A 113 17.34 15.66 24.22
N THR A 114 17.52 15.32 22.95
CA THR A 114 18.30 16.08 21.97
C THR A 114 17.44 17.06 21.14
N CYS A 115 16.11 16.97 21.25
CA CYS A 115 15.19 17.83 20.50
C CYS A 115 15.29 19.30 20.92
N VAL A 116 15.33 20.21 19.96
CA VAL A 116 15.36 21.67 20.22
C VAL A 116 14.09 22.14 20.93
N LEU A 117 12.99 21.41 20.79
CA LEU A 117 11.69 21.68 21.41
C LEU A 117 11.49 20.95 22.74
N LYS A 118 12.50 20.31 23.34
CA LYS A 118 12.36 19.47 24.54
C LYS A 118 11.64 20.14 25.72
N ASN A 119 11.78 21.46 25.87
CA ASN A 119 11.18 22.24 26.97
C ASN A 119 9.81 22.87 26.59
N ARG A 120 9.36 22.71 25.36
CA ARG A 120 8.09 23.24 24.83
C ARG A 120 7.53 22.30 23.76
N CYS A 121 7.49 21.01 24.06
CA CYS A 121 7.15 19.98 23.11
C CYS A 121 5.69 20.15 22.61
N PRO A 122 5.45 20.28 21.30
CA PRO A 122 4.08 20.44 20.79
C PRO A 122 3.21 19.20 20.96
N ILE A 123 3.84 18.06 21.25
CA ILE A 123 3.17 16.77 21.48
C ILE A 123 3.35 16.29 22.92
N GLU A 124 3.53 17.20 23.88
CA GLU A 124 3.62 16.84 25.31
C GLU A 124 2.41 15.98 25.70
N GLU A 125 1.22 16.39 25.29
CA GLU A 125 -0.04 15.69 25.48
C GLU A 125 -0.64 15.19 24.18
N PHE A 126 -1.59 14.26 24.28
CA PHE A 126 -2.40 13.83 23.13
C PHE A 126 -3.17 15.02 22.54
N PRO A 127 -3.49 14.99 21.22
CA PRO A 127 -4.43 15.95 20.67
C PRO A 127 -5.77 15.83 21.39
N ALA A 128 -6.51 16.94 21.47
CA ALA A 128 -7.85 16.94 22.03
C ALA A 128 -8.76 15.97 21.25
N ASP A 129 -9.62 15.27 21.95
CA ASP A 129 -10.61 14.39 21.33
C ASP A 129 -11.57 15.22 20.45
N THR A 130 -11.76 14.77 19.22
CA THR A 130 -12.68 15.39 18.26
C THR A 130 -13.85 14.45 18.03
N VAL A 131 -15.06 14.97 18.14
CA VAL A 131 -16.28 14.22 17.79
C VAL A 131 -16.45 14.29 16.27
N LEU A 132 -16.22 13.17 15.60
CA LEU A 132 -16.41 13.06 14.16
C LEU A 132 -17.88 12.77 13.84
N GLN A 133 -18.39 13.41 12.79
CA GLN A 133 -19.76 13.18 12.33
C GLN A 133 -19.81 11.96 11.40
N PRO A 134 -20.79 11.06 11.55
CA PRO A 134 -21.00 9.98 10.58
C PRO A 134 -21.32 10.54 9.18
N VAL A 135 -20.82 9.88 8.15
CA VAL A 135 -21.23 10.17 6.77
C VAL A 135 -22.68 9.71 6.55
N ALA A 136 -23.44 10.45 5.73
CA ALA A 136 -24.85 10.15 5.48
C ALA A 136 -25.07 8.75 4.87
N ALA A 137 -24.17 8.30 4.03
CA ALA A 137 -24.25 7.01 3.35
C ALA A 137 -22.87 6.33 3.33
N PRO A 138 -22.53 5.47 4.31
CA PRO A 138 -21.30 4.68 4.30
C PRO A 138 -21.23 3.80 3.04
N PRO A 139 -20.03 3.58 2.48
CA PRO A 139 -19.87 2.72 1.31
C PRO A 139 -20.39 1.29 1.55
N THR A 140 -21.24 0.79 0.67
CA THR A 140 -21.82 -0.57 0.75
C THR A 140 -20.74 -1.66 0.79
N ARG A 141 -19.59 -1.44 0.13
CA ARG A 141 -18.44 -2.36 0.15
C ARG A 141 -17.93 -2.71 1.57
N LEU A 142 -18.24 -1.90 2.58
CA LEU A 142 -17.87 -2.23 3.97
C LEU A 142 -18.74 -3.35 4.56
N ALA A 143 -19.94 -3.56 4.02
CA ALA A 143 -20.84 -4.63 4.48
C ALA A 143 -20.36 -6.02 4.05
N GLY A 144 -19.72 -6.12 2.89
CA GLY A 144 -19.21 -7.37 2.33
C GLY A 144 -18.58 -7.16 0.96
N ASP A 145 -18.06 -8.24 0.40
CA ASP A 145 -17.53 -8.31 -0.96
C ASP A 145 -18.57 -8.91 -1.89
N ASP A 146 -19.18 -8.08 -2.74
CA ASP A 146 -20.22 -8.50 -3.68
C ASP A 146 -19.63 -9.25 -4.90
N ASP A 147 -18.31 -9.15 -5.13
CA ASP A 147 -17.62 -9.84 -6.23
C ASP A 147 -16.38 -10.60 -5.73
N LEU A 148 -16.63 -11.48 -4.79
CA LEU A 148 -15.58 -12.31 -4.17
C LEU A 148 -14.80 -13.13 -5.20
N ALA A 149 -15.42 -13.54 -6.31
CA ALA A 149 -14.75 -14.32 -7.35
C ALA A 149 -13.62 -13.49 -7.99
N THR A 150 -13.88 -12.24 -8.33
CA THR A 150 -12.89 -11.32 -8.86
C THR A 150 -11.82 -10.97 -7.81
N THR A 151 -12.20 -10.75 -6.55
CA THR A 151 -11.22 -10.48 -5.48
C THR A 151 -10.30 -11.66 -5.26
N ARG A 152 -10.84 -12.86 -5.19
CA ARG A 152 -10.08 -14.09 -4.92
C ARG A 152 -9.17 -14.49 -6.07
N GLY A 153 -9.63 -14.31 -7.31
CA GLY A 153 -8.99 -14.88 -8.49
C GLY A 153 -9.20 -16.39 -8.62
N PRO A 154 -8.44 -17.06 -9.50
CA PRO A 154 -8.52 -18.49 -9.70
C PRO A 154 -8.07 -19.28 -8.46
N ARG A 155 -8.67 -20.44 -8.20
CA ARG A 155 -8.24 -21.36 -7.13
C ARG A 155 -7.23 -22.40 -7.61
N VAL A 156 -7.19 -22.64 -8.90
CA VAL A 156 -6.27 -23.54 -9.59
C VAL A 156 -5.77 -22.84 -10.84
N PRO A 157 -4.62 -23.21 -11.39
CA PRO A 157 -4.15 -22.64 -12.64
C PRO A 157 -5.19 -22.79 -13.76
N ILE A 158 -5.38 -21.72 -14.53
CA ILE A 158 -6.23 -21.69 -15.72
C ILE A 158 -5.33 -21.54 -16.93
N ALA A 159 -5.17 -22.62 -17.71
CA ALA A 159 -4.41 -22.63 -18.93
C ALA A 159 -5.34 -22.54 -20.16
N ARG A 160 -5.04 -21.63 -21.07
CA ARG A 160 -5.70 -21.43 -22.37
C ARG A 160 -4.82 -21.98 -23.51
N SER A 161 -3.52 -21.82 -23.38
CA SER A 161 -2.50 -22.40 -24.27
C SER A 161 -1.18 -22.55 -23.51
N ALA A 162 -0.20 -23.21 -24.12
CA ALA A 162 1.14 -23.31 -23.54
C ALA A 162 1.81 -21.92 -23.49
N PRO A 163 2.37 -21.53 -22.34
CA PRO A 163 3.09 -20.27 -22.22
C PRO A 163 4.50 -20.37 -22.85
N GLU A 164 4.99 -19.25 -23.37
CA GLU A 164 6.36 -19.10 -23.89
C GLU A 164 7.23 -18.24 -22.96
N SER A 165 6.62 -17.58 -21.98
CA SER A 165 7.30 -16.74 -21.00
C SER A 165 6.54 -16.67 -19.68
N VAL A 166 7.17 -16.12 -18.64
CA VAL A 166 6.50 -15.76 -17.36
C VAL A 166 6.54 -14.25 -17.23
N LEU A 167 5.37 -13.60 -17.18
CA LEU A 167 5.27 -12.16 -16.96
C LEU A 167 5.09 -11.86 -15.46
N LEU A 168 6.13 -11.29 -14.86
CA LEU A 168 6.09 -10.82 -13.47
C LEU A 168 5.56 -9.39 -13.39
N THR A 169 4.89 -9.08 -12.29
CA THR A 169 4.45 -7.73 -11.94
C THR A 169 5.09 -7.27 -10.63
N VAL A 170 4.96 -6.00 -10.30
CA VAL A 170 5.45 -5.46 -9.01
C VAL A 170 4.78 -6.09 -7.79
N GLU A 171 3.60 -6.70 -7.96
CA GLU A 171 2.86 -7.37 -6.89
C GLU A 171 3.41 -8.75 -6.56
N SER A 172 4.10 -9.38 -7.51
CA SER A 172 4.65 -10.73 -7.38
C SER A 172 6.06 -10.81 -7.98
N LEU A 173 6.94 -9.91 -7.52
CA LEU A 173 8.32 -9.81 -7.99
C LEU A 173 9.28 -10.57 -7.05
N GLY A 174 9.30 -11.88 -7.16
CA GLY A 174 10.15 -12.71 -6.31
C GLY A 174 10.18 -14.18 -6.73
N ASP A 175 11.15 -14.95 -6.22
CA ASP A 175 11.37 -16.36 -6.55
C ASP A 175 10.19 -17.28 -6.18
N ASP A 176 9.35 -16.84 -5.24
CA ASP A 176 8.19 -17.62 -4.79
C ASP A 176 6.92 -17.36 -5.62
N ASP A 177 7.01 -16.55 -6.69
CA ASP A 177 5.87 -16.35 -7.60
C ASP A 177 5.38 -17.70 -8.15
N PRO A 178 4.08 -18.03 -8.03
CA PRO A 178 3.53 -19.31 -8.45
C PRO A 178 3.75 -19.64 -9.94
N ALA A 179 3.60 -18.66 -10.84
CA ALA A 179 3.83 -18.89 -12.27
C ALA A 179 5.33 -19.12 -12.56
N LEU A 180 6.19 -18.36 -11.88
CA LEU A 180 7.64 -18.53 -12.00
C LEU A 180 8.11 -19.91 -11.52
N ARG A 181 7.53 -20.42 -10.45
CA ARG A 181 7.83 -21.75 -9.91
C ARG A 181 7.31 -22.89 -10.79
N ALA A 182 6.17 -22.67 -11.44
CA ALA A 182 5.59 -23.65 -12.36
C ALA A 182 6.40 -23.78 -13.66
N HIS A 183 7.06 -22.71 -14.09
CA HIS A 183 7.81 -22.65 -15.35
C HIS A 183 9.28 -22.24 -15.10
N PRO A 184 10.11 -23.13 -14.52
CA PRO A 184 11.48 -22.82 -14.14
C PRO A 184 12.40 -22.49 -15.34
N ASP A 185 12.08 -22.97 -16.54
CA ASP A 185 12.93 -22.87 -17.72
C ASP A 185 12.50 -21.78 -18.72
N LEU A 186 11.32 -21.17 -18.51
CA LEU A 186 10.84 -20.13 -19.41
C LEU A 186 11.53 -18.77 -19.10
N PRO A 187 11.73 -17.91 -20.12
CA PRO A 187 12.21 -16.57 -19.91
C PRO A 187 11.21 -15.76 -19.07
N VAL A 188 11.74 -14.89 -18.24
CA VAL A 188 10.97 -13.96 -17.40
C VAL A 188 10.86 -12.63 -18.11
N VAL A 189 9.65 -12.11 -18.19
CA VAL A 189 9.38 -10.77 -18.73
C VAL A 189 8.91 -9.87 -17.61
N PHE A 190 9.38 -8.63 -17.60
CA PHE A 190 8.88 -7.57 -16.72
C PHE A 190 8.60 -6.31 -17.55
N ILE A 191 7.46 -5.68 -17.30
CA ILE A 191 7.08 -4.44 -17.99
C ILE A 191 7.05 -3.30 -16.97
N PHE A 192 7.96 -2.34 -17.11
CA PHE A 192 7.79 -1.04 -16.49
C PHE A 192 6.62 -0.34 -17.16
N ASP A 193 5.51 -0.22 -16.43
CA ASP A 193 4.26 0.41 -16.89
C ASP A 193 4.45 1.93 -16.97
N GLU A 194 4.87 2.42 -18.14
CA GLU A 194 5.19 3.82 -18.38
C GLU A 194 4.03 4.77 -18.05
N PRO A 195 2.77 4.51 -18.48
CA PRO A 195 1.61 5.30 -18.07
C PRO A 195 1.42 5.36 -16.55
N ALA A 196 1.59 4.23 -15.84
CA ALA A 196 1.48 4.21 -14.39
C ALA A 196 2.64 4.95 -13.70
N LEU A 197 3.87 4.76 -14.16
CA LEU A 197 5.04 5.46 -13.62
C LEU A 197 4.92 6.98 -13.80
N THR A 198 4.48 7.43 -14.95
CA THR A 198 4.22 8.85 -15.23
C THR A 198 3.17 9.43 -14.28
N LYS A 199 2.09 8.68 -14.02
CA LYS A 199 1.03 9.11 -13.11
C LYS A 199 1.45 9.08 -11.64
N LEU A 200 2.13 8.01 -11.21
CA LEU A 200 2.44 7.76 -9.79
C LEU A 200 3.64 8.56 -9.29
N GLN A 201 4.52 8.99 -10.19
CA GLN A 201 5.73 9.76 -9.85
C GLN A 201 6.55 9.08 -8.74
N LEU A 202 6.77 7.75 -8.88
CA LEU A 202 7.52 6.97 -7.89
C LEU A 202 8.92 7.55 -7.68
N SER A 203 9.41 7.51 -6.44
CA SER A 203 10.77 7.97 -6.12
C SER A 203 11.83 7.10 -6.81
N SER A 204 12.98 7.67 -7.11
CA SER A 204 14.10 6.97 -7.74
C SER A 204 14.54 5.73 -6.96
N LYS A 205 14.57 5.80 -5.62
CA LYS A 205 14.93 4.64 -4.77
C LYS A 205 13.97 3.46 -4.94
N ARG A 206 12.69 3.71 -5.18
CA ARG A 206 11.71 2.66 -5.45
C ARG A 206 11.93 2.02 -6.82
N LEU A 207 12.29 2.82 -7.82
CA LEU A 207 12.66 2.31 -9.14
C LEU A 207 13.96 1.50 -9.08
N VAL A 208 14.96 1.98 -8.34
CA VAL A 208 16.22 1.26 -8.10
C VAL A 208 15.94 -0.09 -7.43
N PHE A 209 15.07 -0.13 -6.42
CA PHE A 209 14.68 -1.38 -5.77
C PHE A 209 14.11 -2.41 -6.78
N PHE A 210 13.24 -1.99 -7.70
CA PHE A 210 12.73 -2.89 -8.74
C PHE A 210 13.84 -3.36 -9.69
N VAL A 211 14.71 -2.44 -10.14
CA VAL A 211 15.81 -2.77 -11.04
C VAL A 211 16.80 -3.74 -10.39
N GLU A 212 17.17 -3.51 -9.13
CA GLU A 212 18.10 -4.39 -8.41
C GLU A 212 17.49 -5.78 -8.15
N THR A 213 16.20 -5.85 -7.87
CA THR A 213 15.48 -7.12 -7.74
C THR A 213 15.47 -7.90 -9.05
N LEU A 214 15.21 -7.24 -10.18
CA LEU A 214 15.26 -7.85 -11.50
C LEU A 214 16.70 -8.26 -11.88
N GLN A 215 17.70 -7.45 -11.53
CA GLN A 215 19.11 -7.78 -11.76
C GLN A 215 19.54 -9.00 -10.95
N ASP A 216 19.07 -9.13 -9.71
CA ASP A 216 19.34 -10.32 -8.91
C ASP A 216 18.68 -11.57 -9.52
N LEU A 217 17.44 -11.45 -9.98
CA LEU A 217 16.75 -12.53 -10.70
C LEU A 217 17.48 -12.92 -12.01
N ALA A 218 18.01 -11.94 -12.73
CA ALA A 218 18.75 -12.16 -13.99
C ALA A 218 20.06 -12.94 -13.83
N ARG A 219 20.55 -13.13 -12.60
CA ARG A 219 21.69 -14.03 -12.33
C ARG A 219 21.32 -15.52 -12.42
N ARG A 220 20.03 -15.84 -12.36
CA ARG A 220 19.49 -17.20 -12.28
C ARG A 220 18.53 -17.55 -13.41
N ARG A 221 18.02 -16.55 -14.11
CA ARG A 221 16.97 -16.68 -15.12
C ARG A 221 17.27 -15.76 -16.31
N ASP A 222 16.76 -16.12 -17.47
CA ASP A 222 16.71 -15.19 -18.60
C ASP A 222 15.64 -14.14 -18.32
N VAL A 223 16.01 -12.86 -18.20
CA VAL A 223 15.11 -11.75 -17.83
C VAL A 223 15.09 -10.70 -18.92
N ILE A 224 13.91 -10.47 -19.47
CA ILE A 224 13.64 -9.48 -20.51
C ILE A 224 12.84 -8.34 -19.89
N VAL A 225 13.29 -7.11 -20.03
CA VAL A 225 12.65 -5.93 -19.46
C VAL A 225 12.14 -5.01 -20.54
N HIS A 226 10.87 -4.63 -20.47
CA HIS A 226 10.26 -3.63 -21.34
C HIS A 226 9.91 -2.36 -20.56
N LEU A 227 9.87 -1.23 -21.26
CA LEU A 227 9.27 0.02 -20.82
C LEU A 227 8.16 0.36 -21.82
N GLY A 228 6.93 0.54 -21.34
CA GLY A 228 5.81 0.91 -22.18
C GLY A 228 4.44 0.62 -21.56
N ASP A 229 3.40 0.68 -22.37
CA ASP A 229 2.04 0.34 -21.95
C ASP A 229 1.83 -1.18 -21.94
N PRO A 230 1.53 -1.79 -20.78
CA PRO A 230 1.28 -3.23 -20.68
C PRO A 230 0.15 -3.73 -21.59
N ARG A 231 -0.85 -2.90 -21.88
CA ARG A 231 -1.98 -3.25 -22.78
C ARG A 231 -1.53 -3.48 -24.24
N LEU A 232 -0.38 -2.93 -24.61
CA LEU A 232 0.21 -3.10 -25.95
C LEU A 232 1.24 -4.21 -26.00
N ILE A 233 1.96 -4.44 -24.89
CA ILE A 233 3.07 -5.40 -24.83
C ILE A 233 2.57 -6.79 -24.41
N ALA A 234 1.78 -6.89 -23.33
CA ALA A 234 1.36 -8.18 -22.77
C ALA A 234 0.63 -9.10 -23.78
N PRO A 235 -0.21 -8.60 -24.72
CA PRO A 235 -0.86 -9.45 -25.72
C PRO A 235 0.11 -10.24 -26.63
N GLN A 236 1.36 -9.81 -26.72
CA GLN A 236 2.37 -10.37 -27.62
C GLN A 236 3.25 -11.44 -26.94
N LEU A 237 3.08 -11.67 -25.64
CA LEU A 237 4.06 -12.44 -24.85
C LEU A 237 3.72 -13.93 -24.67
N ALA A 238 2.52 -14.39 -24.98
CA ALA A 238 2.05 -15.72 -24.62
C ALA A 238 2.49 -16.13 -23.19
N ALA A 239 2.17 -15.28 -22.19
CA ALA A 239 2.76 -15.37 -20.87
C ALA A 239 1.90 -16.15 -19.86
N ALA A 240 2.57 -16.93 -19.00
CA ALA A 240 2.03 -17.33 -17.71
C ALA A 240 2.17 -16.18 -16.71
N MET A 241 1.18 -16.00 -15.85
CA MET A 241 1.15 -14.93 -14.83
C MET A 241 0.57 -15.45 -13.52
N THR A 242 0.93 -14.82 -12.42
CA THR A 242 0.25 -15.00 -11.14
C THR A 242 -0.82 -13.92 -10.97
N TRP A 243 -2.05 -14.34 -10.64
CA TRP A 243 -3.13 -13.41 -10.29
C TRP A 243 -2.70 -12.47 -9.17
N ALA A 244 -3.08 -11.20 -9.25
CA ALA A 244 -2.85 -10.25 -8.18
C ALA A 244 -4.17 -9.51 -7.82
N PRO A 245 -4.53 -9.44 -6.54
CA PRO A 245 -5.81 -8.87 -6.08
C PRO A 245 -5.78 -7.33 -6.08
N VAL A 246 -5.30 -6.73 -7.14
CA VAL A 246 -5.21 -5.27 -7.31
C VAL A 246 -5.91 -4.84 -8.60
N PRO A 247 -6.63 -3.69 -8.59
CA PRO A 247 -7.40 -3.25 -9.76
C PRO A 247 -6.55 -3.07 -11.03
N SER A 248 -5.28 -2.69 -10.87
CA SER A 248 -4.36 -2.51 -11.99
C SER A 248 -3.99 -3.81 -12.70
N PHE A 249 -4.18 -4.97 -12.06
CA PHE A 249 -3.87 -6.27 -12.65
C PHE A 249 -4.81 -6.62 -13.82
N ALA A 250 -6.02 -6.09 -13.87
CA ALA A 250 -6.99 -6.37 -14.94
C ALA A 250 -6.41 -6.14 -16.35
N LYS A 251 -5.51 -5.16 -16.51
CA LYS A 251 -4.84 -4.89 -17.79
C LYS A 251 -3.84 -5.95 -18.25
N TYR A 252 -3.53 -6.91 -17.40
CA TYR A 252 -2.66 -8.05 -17.70
C TYR A 252 -3.45 -9.35 -17.82
N ALA A 253 -4.42 -9.55 -16.92
CA ALA A 253 -5.12 -10.82 -16.73
C ALA A 253 -5.81 -11.35 -17.99
N GLU A 254 -6.39 -10.47 -18.81
CA GLU A 254 -7.07 -10.86 -20.06
C GLU A 254 -6.11 -11.40 -21.13
N HIS A 255 -4.83 -11.02 -21.06
CA HIS A 255 -3.80 -11.40 -22.01
C HIS A 255 -2.99 -12.62 -21.58
N ALA A 256 -3.11 -13.03 -20.32
CA ALA A 256 -2.41 -14.23 -19.84
C ALA A 256 -2.93 -15.48 -20.53
N VAL A 257 -2.01 -16.29 -21.10
CA VAL A 257 -2.36 -17.61 -21.64
C VAL A 257 -2.47 -18.66 -20.55
N GLU A 258 -1.78 -18.44 -19.43
CA GLU A 258 -1.91 -19.24 -18.23
C GLU A 258 -1.93 -18.32 -17.00
N LEU A 259 -2.90 -18.52 -16.11
CA LEU A 259 -3.10 -17.68 -14.92
C LEU A 259 -3.05 -18.56 -13.67
N HIS A 260 -2.06 -18.32 -12.82
CA HIS A 260 -1.86 -18.99 -11.56
C HIS A 260 -2.63 -18.30 -10.42
N PRO A 261 -3.08 -19.04 -9.39
CA PRO A 261 -3.73 -18.46 -8.23
C PRO A 261 -2.76 -17.60 -7.41
N TRP A 262 -3.30 -16.55 -6.78
CA TRP A 262 -2.58 -15.80 -5.75
C TRP A 262 -2.34 -16.70 -4.51
N PRO A 263 -1.13 -16.70 -3.92
CA PRO A 263 -0.83 -17.54 -2.77
C PRO A 263 -1.40 -16.92 -1.48
N TRP A 264 -2.72 -16.99 -1.33
CA TRP A 264 -3.39 -16.43 -0.15
C TRP A 264 -2.91 -17.11 1.14
N LEU A 265 -2.43 -16.31 2.12
CA LEU A 265 -2.20 -16.80 3.48
C LEU A 265 -3.53 -17.16 4.17
N VAL A 266 -4.55 -16.36 3.91
CA VAL A 266 -5.93 -16.61 4.32
C VAL A 266 -6.83 -16.25 3.13
N GLU A 267 -7.63 -17.18 2.67
CA GLU A 267 -8.54 -16.94 1.55
C GLU A 267 -9.54 -15.81 1.86
N PRO A 268 -9.78 -14.90 0.92
CA PRO A 268 -10.79 -13.86 1.08
C PRO A 268 -12.20 -14.49 1.16
N HIS A 269 -13.08 -13.83 1.90
CA HIS A 269 -14.48 -14.21 2.08
C HIS A 269 -15.41 -13.01 1.89
N ALA A 270 -16.69 -13.28 1.63
CA ALA A 270 -17.70 -12.24 1.37
C ALA A 270 -18.20 -11.52 2.64
N GLY A 271 -17.68 -11.84 3.82
CA GLY A 271 -18.12 -11.26 5.09
C GLY A 271 -17.72 -9.79 5.27
N SER A 272 -18.18 -9.20 6.36
CA SER A 272 -18.00 -7.79 6.66
C SER A 272 -16.54 -7.34 6.68
N MET A 273 -16.26 -6.23 6.02
CA MET A 273 -14.97 -5.55 5.98
C MET A 273 -14.96 -4.25 6.82
N THR A 274 -15.93 -4.06 7.71
CA THR A 274 -16.04 -2.85 8.55
C THR A 274 -14.89 -2.70 9.53
N SER A 275 -14.25 -3.80 9.94
CA SER A 275 -13.04 -3.81 10.77
C SER A 275 -12.32 -5.15 10.60
N PHE A 276 -11.02 -5.17 10.95
CA PHE A 276 -10.25 -6.42 11.02
C PHE A 276 -10.92 -7.46 11.94
N THR A 277 -11.46 -7.04 13.08
CA THR A 277 -12.15 -7.95 14.01
C THR A 277 -13.41 -8.55 13.38
N ALA A 278 -14.21 -7.78 12.65
CA ALA A 278 -15.38 -8.27 11.95
C ALA A 278 -14.99 -9.27 10.86
N TRP A 279 -13.97 -8.92 10.07
CA TRP A 279 -13.43 -9.79 9.03
C TRP A 279 -12.87 -11.09 9.60
N ASN A 280 -12.04 -11.02 10.63
CA ASN A 280 -11.40 -12.21 11.26
C ASN A 280 -12.41 -13.17 11.89
N ARG A 281 -13.50 -12.65 12.46
CA ARG A 281 -14.57 -13.53 13.01
C ARG A 281 -15.26 -14.39 11.95
N ALA A 282 -15.29 -13.95 10.70
CA ALA A 282 -15.87 -14.71 9.62
C ALA A 282 -14.94 -15.83 9.10
N ILE A 283 -13.63 -15.75 9.39
CA ILE A 283 -12.66 -16.81 9.05
C ILE A 283 -12.68 -17.92 10.10
N THR A 284 -12.79 -17.54 11.38
CA THR A 284 -12.78 -18.50 12.49
C THR A 284 -14.20 -18.95 12.74
N PRO A 285 -14.57 -20.23 12.47
CA PRO A 285 -15.88 -20.72 12.83
C PRO A 285 -16.09 -20.56 14.34
N PRO A 286 -17.32 -20.23 14.81
CA PRO A 286 -17.60 -20.19 16.23
C PRO A 286 -17.29 -21.57 16.83
N THR A 287 -16.42 -21.59 17.81
CA THR A 287 -16.09 -22.75 18.63
C THR A 287 -17.29 -23.18 19.48
#